data_636fa0bc08cf048d5dcd1df5952cbd0e
#
_entry.id   636fa0bc08cf048d5dcd1df5952cbd0e
#
_cell.length_a   1.000
_cell.length_b   1.000
_cell.length_c   1.000
_cell.angle_alpha   90.00
_cell.angle_beta   90.00
_cell.angle_gamma   90.00
#
_symmetry.space_group_name_H-M   'P 1'
#
loop_
_entity.id
_entity.type
_entity.pdbx_description
1 polymer ?
#
loop_
_entity_poly.entity_id
_entity_poly.type
_entity_poly.pdbx_seq_one_letter_code
_entity_poly.pdbx_strand_id
1 'polypeptide(L)'
;MNHKKQLTAMLVPFYLGEQQDSGGRTIQKMWTWNFEELECTHDYIQWLFPLPEPSAFNPNAPIIDEDVIQAFQSNPHLRQNLLRSFIVMLQFYGLQRHKSNDGKIFVSQSEDYPNRKCEWVCMFDHNYLRITRILKCLITFGLENEAQAFYECLRQRQL
;
A
#
# COMPACT_ATOMS: atom_id res chain seq x y z
N MET A 1 3.77 -28.24 -0.48
CA MET A 1 3.02 -26.97 -0.26
C MET A 1 2.73 -26.34 -1.62
N ASN A 2 1.50 -25.89 -1.85
CA ASN A 2 1.18 -25.28 -3.13
C ASN A 2 1.76 -23.85 -3.22
N HIS A 3 1.84 -23.33 -4.44
CA HIS A 3 2.45 -22.03 -4.73
C HIS A 3 1.81 -20.88 -3.92
N LYS A 4 0.47 -20.86 -3.82
CA LYS A 4 -0.23 -19.81 -3.07
C LYS A 4 0.09 -19.81 -1.59
N LYS A 5 0.17 -20.98 -0.97
CA LYS A 5 0.56 -21.12 0.44
C LYS A 5 2.00 -20.66 0.66
N GLN A 6 2.88 -20.92 -0.29
CA GLN A 6 4.26 -20.45 -0.22
C GLN A 6 4.33 -18.93 -0.24
N LEU A 7 3.58 -18.28 -1.13
CA LEU A 7 3.53 -16.83 -1.23
C LEU A 7 2.97 -16.21 0.06
N THR A 8 1.90 -16.79 0.60
CA THR A 8 1.31 -16.33 1.87
C THR A 8 2.31 -16.41 3.01
N ALA A 9 3.07 -17.51 3.08
CA ALA A 9 4.08 -17.71 4.13
C ALA A 9 5.26 -16.73 4.02
N MET A 10 5.53 -16.20 2.84
CA MET A 10 6.59 -15.21 2.63
C MET A 10 6.22 -13.82 3.11
N LEU A 11 4.93 -13.51 3.24
CA LEU A 11 4.46 -12.13 3.37
C LEU A 11 4.88 -11.47 4.68
N VAL A 12 4.69 -12.13 5.83
CA VAL A 12 5.07 -11.54 7.12
C VAL A 12 6.59 -11.33 7.20
N PRO A 13 7.45 -12.30 6.87
CA PRO A 13 8.90 -12.04 6.84
C PRO A 13 9.29 -10.94 5.85
N PHE A 14 8.65 -10.88 4.66
CA PHE A 14 8.87 -9.78 3.72
C PHE A 14 8.53 -8.44 4.36
N TYR A 15 7.37 -8.35 5.00
CA TYR A 15 6.89 -7.11 5.58
C TYR A 15 7.69 -6.67 6.80
N LEU A 16 8.32 -7.61 7.50
CA LEU A 16 9.26 -7.30 8.58
C LEU A 16 10.65 -6.88 8.05
N GLY A 17 10.87 -6.97 6.74
CA GLY A 17 12.16 -6.64 6.14
C GLY A 17 13.21 -7.72 6.26
N GLU A 18 12.82 -8.92 6.60
CA GLU A 18 13.72 -10.05 6.84
C GLU A 18 13.92 -10.93 5.62
N GLN A 19 13.02 -10.85 4.64
CA GLN A 19 13.02 -11.72 3.48
C GLN A 19 12.55 -10.96 2.23
N GLN A 20 13.04 -11.37 1.07
CA GLN A 20 12.63 -10.82 -0.22
C GLN A 20 11.26 -11.35 -0.63
N ASP A 21 10.60 -10.61 -1.55
CA ASP A 21 9.40 -11.11 -2.22
C ASP A 21 9.76 -12.18 -3.27
N SER A 22 8.77 -12.67 -4.00
CA SER A 22 9.00 -13.69 -5.02
C SER A 22 9.82 -13.19 -6.21
N GLY A 23 9.96 -11.89 -6.37
CA GLY A 23 10.78 -11.27 -7.41
C GLY A 23 12.18 -10.88 -6.95
N GLY A 24 12.57 -11.26 -5.74
CA GLY A 24 13.92 -10.98 -5.23
C GLY A 24 14.12 -9.56 -4.68
N ARG A 25 13.03 -8.88 -4.28
CA ARG A 25 13.08 -7.47 -3.82
C ARG A 25 12.71 -7.41 -2.34
N THR A 26 13.38 -6.51 -1.60
CA THR A 26 13.04 -6.26 -0.20
C THR A 26 12.03 -5.10 -0.10
N ILE A 27 11.28 -5.07 1.00
CA ILE A 27 10.36 -3.96 1.25
C ILE A 27 11.12 -2.65 1.38
N GLN A 28 12.29 -2.69 2.01
CA GLN A 28 13.14 -1.49 2.18
C GLN A 28 13.54 -0.91 0.82
N LYS A 29 13.85 -1.78 -0.15
CA LYS A 29 14.19 -1.34 -1.50
C LYS A 29 13.00 -0.66 -2.17
N MET A 30 11.81 -1.25 -2.07
CA MET A 30 10.59 -0.67 -2.65
C MET A 30 10.29 0.71 -2.07
N TRP A 31 10.54 0.93 -0.78
CA TRP A 31 10.33 2.24 -0.14
C TRP A 31 11.27 3.32 -0.68
N THR A 32 12.38 2.95 -1.33
CA THR A 32 13.34 3.90 -1.89
C THR A 32 13.13 4.17 -3.38
N TRP A 33 12.20 3.47 -4.02
CA TRP A 33 11.95 3.63 -5.45
C TRP A 33 11.50 5.06 -5.77
N ASN A 34 11.93 5.55 -6.94
CA ASN A 34 11.45 6.83 -7.45
C ASN A 34 10.04 6.67 -8.03
N PHE A 35 9.43 7.78 -8.43
CA PHE A 35 8.06 7.78 -8.93
C PHE A 35 7.91 7.00 -10.24
N GLU A 36 8.91 7.03 -11.09
CA GLU A 36 8.90 6.27 -12.34
C GLU A 36 8.92 4.76 -12.07
N GLU A 37 9.77 4.30 -11.16
CA GLU A 37 9.82 2.90 -10.77
C GLU A 37 8.49 2.45 -10.17
N LEU A 38 7.88 3.28 -9.31
CA LEU A 38 6.58 2.98 -8.70
C LEU A 38 5.47 2.92 -9.75
N GLU A 39 5.51 3.78 -10.78
CA GLU A 39 4.50 3.77 -11.83
C GLU A 39 4.66 2.59 -12.77
N CYS A 40 5.89 2.33 -13.22
CA CYS A 40 6.16 1.37 -14.28
C CYS A 40 6.26 -0.08 -13.80
N THR A 41 6.42 -0.33 -12.51
CA THR A 41 6.46 -1.68 -11.94
C THR A 41 5.06 -2.11 -11.55
N HIS A 42 4.59 -3.28 -12.03
CA HIS A 42 3.18 -3.66 -11.91
C HIS A 42 2.93 -4.80 -10.92
N ASP A 43 3.97 -5.43 -10.39
CA ASP A 43 3.84 -6.63 -9.56
C ASP A 43 4.27 -6.44 -8.10
N TYR A 44 4.52 -5.19 -7.66
CA TYR A 44 4.93 -4.91 -6.28
C TYR A 44 3.76 -4.49 -5.38
N ILE A 45 2.75 -3.85 -5.97
CA ILE A 45 1.66 -3.25 -5.18
C ILE A 45 0.90 -4.31 -4.38
N GLN A 46 0.84 -5.53 -4.88
CA GLN A 46 0.19 -6.64 -4.20
C GLN A 46 0.99 -7.14 -2.99
N TRP A 47 2.30 -6.88 -2.97
CA TRP A 47 3.16 -7.19 -1.82
C TRP A 47 3.09 -6.10 -0.76
N LEU A 48 3.00 -4.83 -1.17
CA LEU A 48 2.87 -3.71 -0.22
C LEU A 48 1.46 -3.62 0.37
N PHE A 49 0.43 -3.97 -0.41
CA PHE A 49 -0.97 -3.89 0.03
C PHE A 49 -1.70 -5.19 -0.33
N PRO A 50 -1.38 -6.28 0.38
CA PRO A 50 -1.96 -7.59 0.07
C PRO A 50 -3.43 -7.66 0.51
N LEU A 51 -4.19 -8.52 -0.19
CA LEU A 51 -5.62 -8.73 0.06
C LEU A 51 -5.94 -10.21 0.26
N PRO A 52 -7.08 -10.55 0.88
CA PRO A 52 -7.51 -11.94 1.01
C PRO A 52 -8.04 -12.54 -0.30
N GLU A 53 -8.19 -11.74 -1.34
CA GLU A 53 -8.69 -12.18 -2.64
C GLU A 53 -7.56 -12.25 -3.67
N PRO A 54 -7.63 -13.15 -4.67
CA PRO A 54 -6.60 -13.23 -5.71
C PRO A 54 -6.56 -11.97 -6.56
N SER A 55 -5.35 -11.63 -7.05
CA SER A 55 -5.19 -10.55 -8.01
C SER A 55 -5.58 -11.05 -9.41
N ALA A 56 -6.40 -10.27 -10.12
CA ALA A 56 -6.77 -10.57 -11.50
C ALA A 56 -5.59 -10.42 -12.47
N PHE A 57 -4.57 -9.66 -12.09
CA PHE A 57 -3.47 -9.27 -12.97
C PHE A 57 -2.12 -9.85 -12.58
N ASN A 58 -1.99 -10.43 -11.39
CA ASN A 58 -0.72 -10.98 -10.91
C ASN A 58 -0.96 -12.32 -10.20
N PRO A 59 -0.75 -13.45 -10.91
CA PRO A 59 -0.93 -14.78 -10.30
C PRO A 59 0.10 -15.09 -9.23
N ASN A 60 1.20 -14.33 -9.15
CA ASN A 60 2.23 -14.47 -8.13
C ASN A 60 2.02 -13.51 -6.95
N ALA A 61 0.85 -12.87 -6.84
CA ALA A 61 0.53 -12.03 -5.69
C ALA A 61 0.23 -12.90 -4.46
N PRO A 62 0.71 -12.50 -3.27
CA PRO A 62 0.34 -13.20 -2.05
C PRO A 62 -1.14 -12.97 -1.74
N ILE A 63 -1.77 -13.99 -1.17
CA ILE A 63 -3.15 -13.92 -0.70
C ILE A 63 -3.08 -14.07 0.82
N ILE A 64 -3.62 -13.09 1.55
CA ILE A 64 -3.55 -13.12 3.00
C ILE A 64 -4.63 -14.04 3.56
N ASP A 65 -4.29 -14.75 4.62
CA ASP A 65 -5.20 -15.58 5.39
C ASP A 65 -5.43 -14.96 6.77
N GLU A 66 -6.22 -15.63 7.61
CA GLU A 66 -6.55 -15.15 8.95
C GLU A 66 -5.30 -15.00 9.82
N ASP A 67 -4.31 -15.90 9.68
CA ASP A 67 -3.08 -15.82 10.47
C ASP A 67 -2.29 -14.57 10.12
N VAL A 68 -2.22 -14.20 8.86
CA VAL A 68 -1.55 -12.96 8.42
C VAL A 68 -2.30 -11.73 8.96
N ILE A 69 -3.62 -11.73 8.89
CA ILE A 69 -4.43 -10.62 9.40
C ILE A 69 -4.18 -10.44 10.90
N GLN A 70 -4.21 -11.53 11.66
CA GLN A 70 -3.93 -11.48 13.10
C GLN A 70 -2.51 -11.01 13.40
N ALA A 71 -1.53 -11.43 12.61
CA ALA A 71 -0.15 -10.98 12.78
C ALA A 71 -0.07 -9.46 12.64
N PHE A 72 -0.69 -8.88 11.62
CA PHE A 72 -0.69 -7.43 11.44
C PHE A 72 -1.44 -6.70 12.56
N GLN A 73 -2.56 -7.25 13.01
CA GLN A 73 -3.36 -6.64 14.08
C GLN A 73 -2.65 -6.68 15.43
N SER A 74 -1.82 -7.69 15.69
CA SER A 74 -1.17 -7.88 16.98
C SER A 74 0.28 -7.38 17.02
N ASN A 75 0.93 -7.16 15.87
CA ASN A 75 2.34 -6.77 15.82
C ASN A 75 2.48 -5.31 15.40
N PRO A 76 2.88 -4.39 16.32
CA PRO A 76 3.04 -2.98 15.99
C PRO A 76 4.06 -2.70 14.88
N HIS A 77 5.11 -3.52 14.75
CA HIS A 77 6.11 -3.32 13.69
C HIS A 77 5.51 -3.54 12.30
N LEU A 78 4.62 -4.52 12.16
CA LEU A 78 3.93 -4.75 10.89
C LEU A 78 3.04 -3.57 10.53
N ARG A 79 2.29 -3.04 11.49
CA ARG A 79 1.45 -1.87 11.24
C ARG A 79 2.25 -0.61 10.93
N GLN A 80 3.38 -0.41 11.61
CA GLN A 80 4.28 0.71 11.31
C GLN A 80 4.84 0.61 9.89
N ASN A 81 5.21 -0.59 9.46
CA ASN A 81 5.72 -0.82 8.11
C ASN A 81 4.62 -0.65 7.06
N LEU A 82 3.39 -1.05 7.38
CA LEU A 82 2.24 -0.79 6.50
C LEU A 82 1.98 0.71 6.38
N LEU A 83 2.07 1.44 7.48
CA LEU A 83 1.94 2.89 7.46
C LEU A 83 3.04 3.53 6.60
N ARG A 84 4.26 3.02 6.67
CA ARG A 84 5.36 3.51 5.85
C ARG A 84 5.11 3.26 4.36
N SER A 85 4.62 2.08 3.99
CA SER A 85 4.22 1.80 2.61
C SER A 85 3.13 2.76 2.15
N PHE A 86 2.17 3.04 3.01
CA PHE A 86 1.11 4.00 2.72
C PHE A 86 1.66 5.40 2.46
N ILE A 87 2.59 5.86 3.30
CA ILE A 87 3.22 7.17 3.13
C ILE A 87 3.99 7.26 1.80
N VAL A 88 4.69 6.19 1.42
CA VAL A 88 5.37 6.13 0.12
C VAL A 88 4.38 6.35 -1.03
N MET A 89 3.22 5.68 -0.99
CA MET A 89 2.21 5.84 -2.04
C MET A 89 1.51 7.20 -1.98
N LEU A 90 1.30 7.77 -0.80
CA LEU A 90 0.80 9.14 -0.70
C LEU A 90 1.73 10.13 -1.40
N GLN A 91 3.04 10.00 -1.17
CA GLN A 91 4.03 10.85 -1.85
C GLN A 91 3.96 10.67 -3.36
N PHE A 92 3.79 9.45 -3.83
CA PHE A 92 3.62 9.16 -5.25
C PHE A 92 2.42 9.94 -5.83
N TYR A 93 1.32 10.02 -5.09
CA TYR A 93 0.13 10.76 -5.52
C TYR A 93 0.21 12.27 -5.23
N GLY A 94 1.26 12.74 -4.60
CA GLY A 94 1.40 14.16 -4.23
C GLY A 94 0.60 14.54 -3.01
N LEU A 95 0.39 13.59 -2.11
CA LEU A 95 -0.39 13.77 -0.89
C LEU A 95 0.48 13.59 0.35
N GLN A 96 -0.02 14.05 1.49
CA GLN A 96 0.69 13.94 2.76
C GLN A 96 -0.28 13.65 3.89
N ARG A 97 0.18 12.83 4.83
CA ARG A 97 -0.57 12.44 6.01
C ARG A 97 -0.23 13.38 7.17
N HIS A 98 -1.25 13.77 7.93
CA HIS A 98 -1.10 14.57 9.13
C HIS A 98 -1.78 13.89 10.30
N LYS A 99 -1.22 14.10 11.49
CA LYS A 99 -1.85 13.70 12.75
C LYS A 99 -1.93 14.94 13.63
N SER A 100 -3.15 15.35 13.99
CA SER A 100 -3.35 16.49 14.84
C SER A 100 -3.02 16.16 16.30
N ASN A 101 -2.91 17.19 17.15
CA ASN A 101 -2.57 17.02 18.56
C ASN A 101 -3.57 16.14 19.32
N ASP A 102 -4.84 16.11 18.89
CA ASP A 102 -5.88 15.25 19.46
C ASP A 102 -5.91 13.84 18.87
N GLY A 103 -4.93 13.51 18.02
CA GLY A 103 -4.81 12.18 17.41
C GLY A 103 -5.59 11.97 16.13
N LYS A 104 -6.29 12.98 15.63
CA LYS A 104 -7.05 12.86 14.38
C LYS A 104 -6.12 12.77 13.17
N ILE A 105 -6.40 11.81 12.29
CA ILE A 105 -5.65 11.61 11.04
C ILE A 105 -6.37 12.31 9.91
N PHE A 106 -5.63 13.05 9.08
CA PHE A 106 -6.15 13.60 7.84
C PHE A 106 -5.07 13.60 6.77
N VAL A 107 -5.50 13.63 5.50
CA VAL A 107 -4.63 13.63 4.32
C VAL A 107 -4.94 14.88 3.52
N SER A 108 -3.90 15.56 3.07
CA SER A 108 -4.02 16.77 2.26
C SER A 108 -3.06 16.73 1.08
N GLN A 109 -3.22 17.66 0.14
CA GLN A 109 -2.28 17.84 -0.95
C GLN A 109 -0.94 18.34 -0.40
N SER A 110 0.16 17.79 -0.93
CA SER A 110 1.49 18.33 -0.72
C SER A 110 1.78 19.45 -1.73
N GLU A 111 2.89 20.14 -1.56
CA GLU A 111 3.32 21.17 -2.51
C GLU A 111 3.54 20.61 -3.91
N ASP A 112 3.90 19.33 -4.02
CA ASP A 112 4.17 18.66 -5.29
C ASP A 112 2.90 18.14 -5.99
N TYR A 113 1.74 18.28 -5.38
CA TYR A 113 0.49 17.68 -5.90
C TYR A 113 0.19 18.07 -7.35
N PRO A 114 0.30 19.36 -7.77
CA PRO A 114 0.00 19.70 -9.16
C PRO A 114 0.85 18.93 -10.17
N ASN A 115 2.15 18.76 -9.88
CA ASN A 115 3.06 18.01 -10.73
C ASN A 115 2.73 16.51 -10.71
N ARG A 116 2.49 15.97 -9.53
CA ARG A 116 2.18 14.54 -9.39
C ARG A 116 0.86 14.20 -10.05
N LYS A 117 -0.16 15.03 -9.87
CA LYS A 117 -1.48 14.81 -10.47
C LYS A 117 -1.39 14.65 -11.98
N CYS A 118 -0.63 15.51 -12.66
CA CYS A 118 -0.48 15.42 -14.11
C CYS A 118 0.06 14.05 -14.55
N GLU A 119 0.93 13.45 -13.74
CA GLU A 119 1.55 12.17 -14.07
C GLU A 119 0.62 10.98 -13.83
N TRP A 120 0.03 10.87 -12.63
CA TRP A 120 -0.75 9.68 -12.33
C TRP A 120 -2.18 9.71 -12.88
N VAL A 121 -2.74 10.89 -13.16
CA VAL A 121 -4.08 11.00 -13.74
C VAL A 121 -4.09 10.49 -15.19
N CYS A 122 -2.98 10.63 -15.93
CA CYS A 122 -2.86 10.05 -17.28
C CYS A 122 -3.01 8.52 -17.27
N MET A 123 -2.72 7.88 -16.14
CA MET A 123 -2.88 6.44 -15.92
C MET A 123 -3.99 6.17 -14.92
N PHE A 124 -5.12 6.88 -15.06
CA PHE A 124 -6.18 6.91 -14.05
C PHE A 124 -6.73 5.52 -13.73
N ASP A 125 -7.07 4.73 -14.73
CA ASP A 125 -7.65 3.40 -14.50
C ASP A 125 -6.71 2.49 -13.72
N HIS A 126 -5.44 2.52 -14.08
CA HIS A 126 -4.38 1.77 -13.41
C HIS A 126 -4.22 2.22 -11.94
N ASN A 127 -4.15 3.52 -11.72
CA ASN A 127 -3.99 4.08 -10.38
C ASN A 127 -5.27 3.95 -9.55
N TYR A 128 -6.43 4.00 -10.17
CA TYR A 128 -7.70 3.74 -9.47
C TYR A 128 -7.72 2.33 -8.85
N LEU A 129 -7.24 1.32 -9.59
CA LEU A 129 -7.15 -0.04 -9.07
C LEU A 129 -6.17 -0.13 -7.90
N ARG A 130 -5.05 0.57 -7.99
CA ARG A 130 -4.07 0.64 -6.89
C ARG A 130 -4.67 1.30 -5.65
N ILE A 131 -5.33 2.44 -5.82
CA ILE A 131 -5.97 3.18 -4.73
C ILE A 131 -7.01 2.30 -4.03
N THR A 132 -7.85 1.60 -4.79
CA THR A 132 -8.83 0.68 -4.24
C THR A 132 -8.18 -0.41 -3.40
N ARG A 133 -7.08 -0.98 -3.89
CA ARG A 133 -6.33 -2.01 -3.16
C ARG A 133 -5.74 -1.46 -1.87
N ILE A 134 -5.16 -0.26 -1.91
CA ILE A 134 -4.60 0.40 -0.73
C ILE A 134 -5.67 0.58 0.34
N LEU A 135 -6.82 1.14 -0.04
CA LEU A 135 -7.93 1.36 0.89
C LEU A 135 -8.41 0.07 1.55
N LYS A 136 -8.63 -0.98 0.74
CA LYS A 136 -9.06 -2.28 1.25
C LYS A 136 -8.04 -2.89 2.21
N CYS A 137 -6.77 -2.82 1.86
CA CYS A 137 -5.70 -3.38 2.69
C CYS A 137 -5.60 -2.66 4.04
N LEU A 138 -5.63 -1.33 4.03
CA LEU A 138 -5.58 -0.55 5.27
C LEU A 138 -6.73 -0.92 6.20
N ILE A 139 -7.94 -1.04 5.68
CA ILE A 139 -9.11 -1.45 6.46
C ILE A 139 -8.93 -2.86 7.04
N THR A 140 -8.48 -3.79 6.22
CA THR A 140 -8.29 -5.19 6.62
C THR A 140 -7.30 -5.31 7.78
N PHE A 141 -6.24 -4.52 7.78
CA PHE A 141 -5.19 -4.60 8.78
C PHE A 141 -5.38 -3.63 9.97
N GLY A 142 -6.52 -2.94 10.04
CA GLY A 142 -6.83 -2.10 11.20
C GLY A 142 -6.38 -0.65 11.12
N LEU A 143 -5.94 -0.18 9.96
CA LEU A 143 -5.60 1.24 9.72
C LEU A 143 -6.79 1.98 9.08
N GLU A 144 -7.94 1.87 9.70
CA GLU A 144 -9.19 2.43 9.19
C GLU A 144 -9.18 3.96 9.15
N ASN A 145 -8.54 4.60 10.13
CA ASN A 145 -8.46 6.07 10.17
C ASN A 145 -7.66 6.61 8.99
N GLU A 146 -6.58 5.95 8.64
CA GLU A 146 -5.76 6.29 7.47
C GLU A 146 -6.54 6.08 6.18
N ALA A 147 -7.27 4.97 6.06
CA ALA A 147 -8.12 4.69 4.90
C ALA A 147 -9.20 5.75 4.74
N GLN A 148 -9.88 6.10 5.82
CA GLN A 148 -10.92 7.13 5.81
C GLN A 148 -10.35 8.49 5.38
N ALA A 149 -9.20 8.88 5.94
CA ALA A 149 -8.56 10.15 5.63
C ALA A 149 -8.15 10.22 4.15
N PHE A 150 -7.62 9.13 3.61
CA PHE A 150 -7.24 9.05 2.21
C PHE A 150 -8.48 9.16 1.30
N TYR A 151 -9.50 8.39 1.60
CA TYR A 151 -10.76 8.43 0.85
C TYR A 151 -11.38 9.84 0.85
N GLU A 152 -11.45 10.50 2.02
CA GLU A 152 -12.00 11.84 2.12
C GLU A 152 -11.21 12.86 1.28
N CYS A 153 -9.89 12.75 1.28
CA CYS A 153 -9.04 13.62 0.47
C CYS A 153 -9.33 13.43 -1.03
N LEU A 154 -9.42 12.18 -1.48
CA LEU A 154 -9.70 11.87 -2.88
C LEU A 154 -11.09 12.34 -3.30
N ARG A 155 -12.09 12.13 -2.45
CA ARG A 155 -13.47 12.54 -2.71
C ARG A 155 -13.61 14.05 -2.90
N GLN A 156 -12.90 14.82 -2.09
CA GLN A 156 -12.95 16.28 -2.15
C GLN A 156 -12.32 16.85 -3.41
N ARG A 157 -11.42 16.09 -4.05
CA ARG A 157 -10.68 16.58 -5.24
C ARG A 157 -11.45 16.42 -6.53
N GLN A 158 -12.46 15.58 -6.60
CA GLN A 158 -13.24 15.30 -7.79
C GLN A 158 -12.38 15.27 -9.05
N LEU A 159 -11.73 14.15 -9.22
CA LEU A 159 -10.85 13.92 -10.37
C LEU A 159 -11.62 13.97 -11.68
#